data_8f00b56f29f514805da5e856344d1e41
#
_entry.id   8f00b56f29f514805da5e856344d1e41
#
_cell.length_a   1.000
_cell.length_b   1.000
_cell.length_c   1.000
_cell.angle_alpha   90.00
_cell.angle_beta   90.00
_cell.angle_gamma   90.00
#
_symmetry.space_group_name_H-M   'P 1'
#
loop_
_entity.id
_entity.type
_entity.pdbx_description
1 polymer ?
#
loop_
_entity_poly.entity_id
_entity_poly.type
_entity_poly.pdbx_seq_one_letter_code
_entity_poly.pdbx_strand_id
1 'polypeptide(L)'
;GLTVEWSKYNIRFVGIAPGPIENSGGSKKLDPFNIFKYYNMFNNPKKRSCHPNEISDLAMFLVSSKADYINGQIINIDGGETVKNSGEFNFITNIPFYQKLIKK
;
A
#
# COMPACT_ATOMS: atom_id res chain seq x y z
N GLY A 1 1.38 -16.10 17.29
CA GLY A 1 1.32 -14.65 17.47
C GLY A 1 -0.05 -14.14 17.82
N LEU A 2 -0.19 -12.82 17.94
CA LEU A 2 -1.43 -12.17 18.34
C LEU A 2 -2.63 -12.54 17.44
N THR A 3 -2.42 -12.66 16.14
CA THR A 3 -3.49 -13.01 15.20
C THR A 3 -4.11 -14.36 15.56
N VAL A 4 -3.27 -15.37 15.79
CA VAL A 4 -3.74 -16.73 16.12
C VAL A 4 -4.45 -16.76 17.48
N GLU A 5 -3.87 -16.10 18.47
CA GLU A 5 -4.42 -16.10 19.84
C GLU A 5 -5.77 -15.38 19.93
N TRP A 6 -5.94 -14.27 19.20
CA TRP A 6 -7.13 -13.43 19.31
C TRP A 6 -8.22 -13.76 18.31
N SER A 7 -7.93 -14.53 17.26
CA SER A 7 -8.92 -14.93 16.27
C SER A 7 -10.09 -15.70 16.88
N LYS A 8 -9.83 -16.46 17.93
CA LYS A 8 -10.88 -17.20 18.68
C LYS A 8 -11.91 -16.27 19.34
N TYR A 9 -11.57 -15.01 19.52
CA TYR A 9 -12.47 -13.99 20.07
C TYR A 9 -13.13 -13.14 18.99
N ASN A 10 -13.04 -13.56 17.73
CA ASN A 10 -13.53 -12.81 16.57
C ASN A 10 -12.84 -11.45 16.42
N ILE A 11 -11.55 -11.40 16.71
CA ILE A 11 -10.73 -10.20 16.55
C ILE A 11 -9.74 -10.46 15.44
N ARG A 12 -9.67 -9.54 14.47
CA ARG A 12 -8.73 -9.59 13.36
C ARG A 12 -7.61 -8.55 13.55
N PHE A 13 -6.41 -8.92 13.11
CA PHE A 13 -5.26 -8.03 13.10
C PHE A 13 -4.80 -7.82 11.67
N VAL A 14 -4.90 -6.59 11.19
CA VAL A 14 -4.47 -6.21 9.84
C VAL A 14 -3.72 -4.90 9.94
N GLY A 15 -2.55 -4.84 9.30
CA GLY A 15 -1.75 -3.63 9.25
C GLY A 15 -1.81 -2.99 7.87
N ILE A 16 -1.63 -1.69 7.82
CA ILE A 16 -1.46 -0.93 6.59
C ILE A 16 -0.06 -0.32 6.62
N ALA A 17 0.73 -0.57 5.58
CA ALA A 17 2.05 0.00 5.42
C ALA A 17 2.02 0.95 4.21
N PRO A 18 1.79 2.26 4.44
CA PRO A 18 1.70 3.21 3.35
C PRO A 18 3.08 3.62 2.84
N GLY A 19 3.14 3.96 1.55
CA GLY A 19 4.25 4.70 1.00
C GLY A 19 4.15 6.20 1.35
N PRO A 20 4.90 7.06 0.66
CA PRO A 20 4.82 8.50 0.89
C PRO A 20 3.41 9.04 0.66
N ILE A 21 2.92 9.82 1.63
CA ILE A 21 1.56 10.37 1.61
C ILE A 21 1.62 11.84 1.22
N GLU A 22 0.78 12.22 0.26
CA GLU A 22 0.71 13.59 -0.21
C GLU A 22 0.05 14.51 0.83
N ASN A 23 0.56 15.75 0.93
CA ASN A 23 -0.03 16.83 1.73
C ASN A 23 -0.14 16.58 3.24
N SER A 24 0.64 15.65 3.80
CA SER A 24 0.74 15.56 5.25
C SER A 24 1.57 16.74 5.78
N GLY A 25 1.22 17.25 6.96
CA GLY A 25 1.97 18.35 7.59
C GLY A 25 3.43 17.98 7.83
N GLY A 26 3.71 16.74 8.23
CA GLY A 26 5.06 16.23 8.40
C GLY A 26 5.82 16.16 7.07
N SER A 27 5.14 15.75 6.00
CA SER A 27 5.73 15.69 4.66
C SER A 27 6.20 17.06 4.19
N LYS A 28 5.40 18.10 4.39
CA LYS A 28 5.78 19.47 3.99
C LYS A 28 6.98 19.99 4.77
N LYS A 29 7.09 19.65 6.05
CA LYS A 29 8.23 20.06 6.88
C LYS A 29 9.52 19.35 6.49
N LEU A 30 9.43 18.08 6.11
CA LEU A 30 10.58 17.26 5.74
C LEU A 30 11.02 17.45 4.30
N ASP A 31 10.14 17.98 3.44
CA ASP A 31 10.40 18.17 2.03
C ASP A 31 9.99 19.56 1.54
N PRO A 32 10.63 20.63 2.07
CA PRO A 32 10.25 22.01 1.76
C PRO A 32 10.45 22.36 0.28
N PHE A 33 11.32 21.64 -0.43
CA PHE A 33 11.62 21.92 -1.85
C PHE A 33 11.00 20.87 -2.78
N ASN A 34 10.09 20.03 -2.29
CA ASN A 34 9.43 18.96 -3.06
C ASN A 34 10.41 17.95 -3.68
N ILE A 35 11.58 17.74 -3.06
CA ILE A 35 12.60 16.83 -3.58
C ILE A 35 12.07 15.39 -3.60
N PHE A 36 11.44 14.94 -2.49
CA PHE A 36 10.86 13.60 -2.41
C PHE A 36 9.66 13.44 -3.33
N LYS A 37 8.90 14.51 -3.55
CA LYS A 37 7.78 14.49 -4.51
C LYS A 37 8.30 14.17 -5.91
N TYR A 38 9.35 14.85 -6.36
CA TYR A 38 9.96 14.58 -7.67
C TYR A 38 10.60 13.20 -7.73
N TYR A 39 11.27 12.79 -6.67
CA TYR A 39 11.83 11.45 -6.57
C TYR A 39 10.74 10.39 -6.78
N ASN A 40 9.60 10.53 -6.12
CA ASN A 40 8.48 9.60 -6.26
C ASN A 40 7.90 9.58 -7.66
N MET A 41 7.84 10.74 -8.33
CA MET A 41 7.36 10.80 -9.71
C MET A 41 8.21 9.97 -10.67
N PHE A 42 9.51 9.87 -10.41
CA PHE A 42 10.43 9.15 -11.30
C PHE A 42 10.64 7.69 -10.89
N ASN A 43 10.56 7.39 -9.60
CA ASN A 43 10.95 6.08 -9.07
C ASN A 43 9.79 5.18 -8.65
N ASN A 44 8.65 5.74 -8.31
CA ASN A 44 7.47 4.96 -7.95
C ASN A 44 6.77 4.44 -9.22
N PRO A 45 6.37 3.16 -9.29
CA PRO A 45 5.62 2.64 -10.44
C PRO A 45 4.36 3.42 -10.78
N LYS A 46 3.68 4.00 -9.78
CA LYS A 46 2.50 4.85 -10.00
C LYS A 46 2.85 6.30 -10.28
N LYS A 47 4.12 6.68 -10.18
CA LYS A 47 4.62 8.02 -10.50
C LYS A 47 4.02 9.12 -9.64
N ARG A 48 3.55 8.81 -8.46
CA ARG A 48 2.97 9.78 -7.53
C ARG A 48 3.00 9.28 -6.09
N SER A 49 2.80 10.19 -5.15
CA SER A 49 2.57 9.84 -3.75
C SER A 49 1.14 9.33 -3.55
N CYS A 50 0.90 8.68 -2.42
CA CYS A 50 -0.42 8.20 -2.05
C CYS A 50 -1.30 9.36 -1.60
N HIS A 51 -2.55 9.39 -2.05
CA HIS A 51 -3.54 10.33 -1.51
C HIS A 51 -4.08 9.82 -0.19
N PRO A 52 -4.32 10.72 0.79
CA PRO A 52 -4.87 10.29 2.09
C PRO A 52 -6.16 9.49 2.00
N ASN A 53 -7.04 9.80 1.03
CA ASN A 53 -8.29 9.07 0.83
C ASN A 53 -8.04 7.60 0.47
N GLU A 54 -6.94 7.30 -0.21
CA GLU A 54 -6.64 5.92 -0.60
C GLU A 54 -6.37 5.06 0.63
N ILE A 55 -5.77 5.65 1.66
CA ILE A 55 -5.53 4.96 2.93
C ILE A 55 -6.83 4.81 3.71
N SER A 56 -7.63 5.87 3.80
CA SER A 56 -8.89 5.81 4.54
C SER A 56 -9.90 4.88 3.88
N ASP A 57 -9.96 4.82 2.55
CA ASP A 57 -10.81 3.89 1.82
C ASP A 57 -10.42 2.44 2.09
N LEU A 58 -9.12 2.15 2.10
CA LEU A 58 -8.62 0.83 2.45
C LEU A 58 -8.97 0.48 3.90
N ALA A 59 -8.75 1.40 4.83
CA ALA A 59 -9.08 1.19 6.24
C ALA A 59 -10.57 0.90 6.44
N MET A 60 -11.44 1.65 5.77
CA MET A 60 -12.89 1.44 5.84
C MET A 60 -13.27 0.06 5.31
N PHE A 61 -12.66 -0.40 4.23
CA PHE A 61 -12.88 -1.75 3.72
C PHE A 61 -12.44 -2.80 4.75
N LEU A 62 -11.25 -2.63 5.31
CA LEU A 62 -10.66 -3.61 6.23
C LEU A 62 -11.45 -3.77 7.53
N VAL A 63 -12.10 -2.71 8.03
CA VAL A 63 -12.93 -2.81 9.23
C VAL A 63 -14.34 -3.33 8.93
N SER A 64 -14.70 -3.45 7.67
CA SER A 64 -16.02 -3.92 7.27
C SER A 64 -16.11 -5.45 7.28
N SER A 65 -17.35 -5.97 7.30
CA SER A 65 -17.58 -7.41 7.19
C SER A 65 -17.13 -8.00 5.85
N LYS A 66 -16.96 -7.15 4.82
CA LYS A 66 -16.49 -7.59 3.52
C LYS A 66 -15.05 -8.08 3.55
N ALA A 67 -14.26 -7.65 4.53
CA ALA A 67 -12.88 -8.07 4.72
C ALA A 67 -12.73 -9.13 5.82
N ASP A 68 -13.77 -9.83 6.16
CA ASP A 68 -13.80 -10.73 7.32
C ASP A 68 -12.77 -11.85 7.25
N TYR A 69 -12.42 -12.29 6.05
CA TYR A 69 -11.44 -13.36 5.87
C TYR A 69 -9.99 -12.86 5.79
N ILE A 70 -9.76 -11.55 5.85
CA ILE A 70 -8.43 -10.94 5.86
C ILE A 70 -7.96 -10.80 7.29
N ASN A 71 -6.91 -11.55 7.65
CA ASN A 71 -6.41 -11.60 9.02
C ASN A 71 -4.92 -11.89 9.03
N GLY A 72 -4.18 -11.25 9.93
CA GLY A 72 -2.74 -11.46 10.08
C GLY A 72 -1.91 -10.91 8.93
N GLN A 73 -2.42 -9.97 8.17
CA GLN A 73 -1.76 -9.41 7.00
C GLN A 73 -1.32 -7.98 7.23
N ILE A 74 -0.21 -7.61 6.58
CA ILE A 74 0.21 -6.22 6.42
C ILE A 74 0.08 -5.90 4.94
N ILE A 75 -0.76 -4.93 4.63
CA ILE A 75 -1.05 -4.55 3.24
C ILE A 75 -0.23 -3.32 2.88
N ASN A 76 0.65 -3.47 1.89
CA ASN A 76 1.41 -2.35 1.35
C ASN A 76 0.53 -1.53 0.41
N ILE A 77 0.44 -0.23 0.70
CA ILE A 77 -0.26 0.72 -0.18
C ILE A 77 0.76 1.79 -0.61
N ASP A 78 1.64 1.40 -1.52
CA ASP A 78 2.84 2.15 -1.88
C ASP A 78 3.03 2.31 -3.39
N GLY A 79 2.00 2.05 -4.18
CA GLY A 79 2.09 2.15 -5.63
C GLY A 79 3.02 1.13 -6.29
N GLY A 80 3.37 0.06 -5.57
CA GLY A 80 4.24 -0.99 -6.09
C GLY A 80 5.73 -0.77 -5.82
N GLU A 81 6.09 0.25 -5.05
CA GLU A 81 7.49 0.60 -4.81
C GLU A 81 8.26 -0.53 -4.13
N THR A 82 7.69 -1.16 -3.11
CA THR A 82 8.33 -2.27 -2.40
C THR A 82 8.58 -3.46 -3.33
N VAL A 83 7.60 -3.81 -4.14
CA VAL A 83 7.72 -4.90 -5.10
C VAL A 83 8.80 -4.61 -6.15
N LYS A 84 8.84 -3.39 -6.67
CA LYS A 84 9.87 -2.96 -7.61
C LYS A 84 11.26 -3.08 -7.00
N ASN A 85 11.44 -2.58 -5.78
CA ASN A 85 12.75 -2.57 -5.11
C ASN A 85 13.24 -3.97 -4.74
N SER A 86 12.33 -4.91 -4.51
CA SER A 86 12.70 -6.31 -4.22
C SER A 86 12.99 -7.13 -5.49
N GLY A 87 12.73 -6.58 -6.68
CA GLY A 87 12.89 -7.30 -7.94
C GLY A 87 11.74 -8.24 -8.29
N GLU A 88 10.77 -8.43 -7.41
CA GLU A 88 9.63 -9.32 -7.64
C GLU A 88 8.75 -8.83 -8.79
N PHE A 89 8.74 -7.54 -9.04
CA PHE A 89 7.97 -6.95 -10.12
C PHE A 89 8.33 -7.54 -11.49
N ASN A 90 9.62 -7.77 -11.75
CA ASN A 90 10.09 -8.32 -13.02
C ASN A 90 9.57 -9.74 -13.24
N PHE A 91 9.46 -10.54 -12.18
CA PHE A 91 8.88 -11.87 -12.25
C PHE A 91 7.38 -11.82 -12.57
N ILE A 92 6.66 -10.93 -11.91
CA ILE A 92 5.20 -10.79 -12.04
C ILE A 92 4.81 -10.34 -13.45
N THR A 93 5.62 -9.51 -14.11
CA THR A 93 5.33 -9.02 -15.47
C THR A 93 5.23 -10.13 -16.52
N ASN A 94 5.78 -11.29 -16.25
CA ASN A 94 5.72 -12.44 -17.17
C ASN A 94 4.47 -13.30 -16.99
N ILE A 95 3.59 -12.95 -16.06
CA ILE A 95 2.35 -13.68 -15.80
C ILE A 95 1.24 -13.11 -16.69
N PRO A 96 0.59 -13.93 -17.55
CA PRO A 96 -0.46 -13.42 -18.45
C PRO A 96 -1.60 -12.72 -17.74
N PHE A 97 -1.97 -13.17 -16.54
CA PHE A 97 -2.98 -12.53 -15.71
C PHE A 97 -2.60 -11.08 -15.39
N TYR A 98 -1.35 -10.86 -14.99
CA TYR A 98 -0.84 -9.51 -14.68
C TYR A 98 -0.93 -8.60 -15.92
N GLN A 99 -0.56 -9.10 -17.09
CA GLN A 99 -0.61 -8.33 -18.32
C GLN A 99 -2.02 -7.87 -18.66
N LYS A 100 -3.03 -8.67 -18.37
CA LYS A 100 -4.43 -8.28 -18.55
C LYS A 100 -4.84 -7.13 -17.66
N LEU A 101 -4.32 -7.09 -16.44
CA LEU A 101 -4.60 -6.01 -15.49
C LEU A 101 -3.98 -4.68 -15.90
N ILE A 102 -2.77 -4.69 -16.42
CA ILE A 102 -2.07 -3.45 -16.78
C ILE A 102 -2.55 -2.83 -18.09
N LYS A 103 -3.26 -3.58 -18.92
CA LYS A 103 -3.83 -3.09 -20.18
C LYS A 103 -5.13 -2.31 -20.00
N LYS A 104 -5.62 -2.24 -18.80
CA LYS A 104 -6.77 -1.41 -18.48
C LYS A 104 -6.35 0.04 -18.33
#